data_c5f6877832e606f7f575f94c20391967
#
_entry.id   c5f6877832e606f7f575f94c20391967
#
_cell.length_a   1.000
_cell.length_b   1.000
_cell.length_c   1.000
_cell.angle_alpha   90.00
_cell.angle_beta   90.00
_cell.angle_gamma   90.00
#
_symmetry.space_group_name_H-M   'P 1'
#
loop_
_entity.id
_entity.type
_entity.pdbx_description
1 polymer ?
#
loop_
_entity_poly.entity_id
_entity_poly.type
_entity_poly.pdbx_seq_one_letter_code
_entity_poly.pdbx_strand_id
1 'polypeptide(L)' 'MTRLKVNGEEAELAAATIAELLAERGIDPKTRFLAVAVNGAVVRRAEWQAAALAAGDNVEIVRPFQGG' A
#
# COMPACT_ATOMS: atom_id res chain seq x y z
N MET A 1 -0.57 -6.15 15.54
CA MET A 1 0.18 -5.73 14.34
C MET A 1 0.05 -6.78 13.26
N THR A 2 0.00 -6.36 12.04
CA THR A 2 -0.16 -7.28 10.91
C THR A 2 1.16 -7.43 10.20
N ARG A 3 1.60 -8.67 10.00
CA ARG A 3 2.84 -8.95 9.26
C ARG A 3 2.50 -9.28 7.82
N LEU A 4 3.09 -8.52 6.91
CA LEU A 4 2.87 -8.72 5.49
C LEU A 4 4.10 -8.24 4.74
N LYS A 5 4.07 -8.28 3.40
CA LYS A 5 5.18 -7.77 2.60
C LYS A 5 4.77 -6.51 1.88
N VAL A 6 5.67 -5.55 1.86
CA VAL A 6 5.48 -4.31 1.10
C VAL A 6 6.67 -4.16 0.17
N ASN A 7 6.39 -4.20 -1.13
CA ASN A 7 7.44 -4.12 -2.16
C ASN A 7 8.53 -5.16 -1.94
N GLY A 8 8.12 -6.37 -1.58
CA GLY A 8 9.04 -7.49 -1.41
C GLY A 8 9.72 -7.57 -0.06
N GLU A 9 9.49 -6.61 0.81
CA GLU A 9 10.12 -6.59 2.14
C GLU A 9 9.09 -6.87 3.22
N GLU A 10 9.45 -7.71 4.17
CA GLU A 10 8.56 -7.98 5.28
C GLU A 10 8.42 -6.76 6.17
N ALA A 11 7.21 -6.54 6.63
CA ALA A 11 6.91 -5.41 7.50
C ALA A 11 5.83 -5.80 8.50
N GLU A 12 5.92 -5.23 9.69
CA GLU A 12 4.85 -5.32 10.68
C GLU A 12 4.22 -3.95 10.79
N LEU A 13 2.92 -3.90 10.55
CA LEU A 13 2.23 -2.62 10.45
C LEU A 13 1.06 -2.58 11.40
N ALA A 14 0.82 -1.40 11.97
CA ALA A 14 -0.41 -1.14 12.69
C ALA A 14 -1.55 -0.85 11.72
N ALA A 15 -1.21 -0.58 10.46
CA ALA A 15 -2.21 -0.22 9.47
C ALA A 15 -3.19 -1.37 9.22
N ALA A 16 -4.47 -1.04 9.10
CA ALA A 16 -5.50 -2.02 8.81
C ALA A 16 -5.99 -1.91 7.37
N THR A 17 -5.76 -0.79 6.70
CA THR A 17 -6.21 -0.57 5.34
C THR A 17 -5.07 -0.03 4.49
N ILE A 18 -5.27 -0.05 3.16
CA ILE A 18 -4.27 0.52 2.26
C ILE A 18 -4.04 1.99 2.57
N ALA A 19 -5.11 2.74 2.82
CA ALA A 19 -4.96 4.16 3.12
C ALA A 19 -4.09 4.37 4.35
N GLU A 20 -4.28 3.54 5.38
CA GLU A 20 -3.46 3.66 6.58
C GLU A 20 -2.02 3.28 6.32
N LEU A 21 -1.79 2.27 5.48
CA LEU A 21 -0.43 1.90 5.11
C LEU A 21 0.29 3.05 4.42
N LEU A 22 -0.38 3.71 3.48
CA LEU A 22 0.24 4.85 2.80
C LEU A 22 0.57 5.96 3.78
N ALA A 23 -0.33 6.22 4.73
CA ALA A 23 -0.09 7.24 5.74
C ALA A 23 1.11 6.89 6.62
N GLU A 24 1.25 5.62 7.01
CA GLU A 24 2.40 5.20 7.80
C GLU A 24 3.70 5.38 7.05
N ARG A 25 3.67 5.26 5.73
CA ARG A 25 4.86 5.40 4.90
C ARG A 25 5.10 6.83 4.46
N GLY A 26 4.25 7.76 4.89
CA GLY A 26 4.40 9.16 4.48
C GLY A 26 4.09 9.41 3.03
N ILE A 27 3.29 8.55 2.42
CA ILE A 27 2.93 8.68 1.01
C ILE A 27 1.58 9.37 0.90
N ASP A 28 1.55 10.47 0.14
CA ASP A 28 0.30 11.19 -0.08
C ASP A 28 -0.58 10.37 -1.02
N PRO A 29 -1.79 9.99 -0.58
CA PRO A 29 -2.67 9.20 -1.43
C PRO A 29 -3.15 9.94 -2.68
N LYS A 30 -2.94 11.25 -2.73
CA LYS A 30 -3.29 12.04 -3.91
C LYS A 30 -2.13 12.13 -4.91
N THR A 31 -1.02 11.46 -4.64
CA THR A 31 0.11 11.46 -5.55
C THR A 31 -0.32 10.94 -6.92
N ARG A 32 0.03 11.69 -7.97
CA ARG A 32 -0.34 11.29 -9.33
C ARG A 32 0.41 10.02 -9.71
N PHE A 33 -0.28 9.15 -10.45
CA PHE A 33 0.29 7.90 -10.96
C PHE A 33 0.68 6.93 -9.87
N LEU A 34 0.20 7.14 -8.64
CA LEU A 34 0.41 6.19 -7.56
C LEU A 34 -0.53 5.00 -7.76
N ALA A 35 0.03 3.80 -7.71
CA ALA A 35 -0.76 2.58 -7.86
C ALA A 35 -0.45 1.62 -6.73
N VAL A 36 -1.44 0.86 -6.30
CA VAL A 36 -1.29 -0.13 -5.25
C VAL A 36 -1.91 -1.43 -5.71
N ALA A 37 -1.17 -2.53 -5.55
CA ALA A 37 -1.66 -3.86 -5.84
C ALA A 37 -1.52 -4.72 -4.60
N VAL A 38 -2.48 -5.60 -4.38
CA VAL A 38 -2.44 -6.54 -3.26
C VAL A 38 -2.59 -7.94 -3.84
N ASN A 39 -1.58 -8.78 -3.59
CA ASN A 39 -1.55 -10.15 -4.10
C ASN A 39 -1.75 -10.20 -5.61
N GLY A 40 -1.14 -9.23 -6.31
CA GLY A 40 -1.19 -9.20 -7.76
C GLY A 40 -2.40 -8.51 -8.36
N ALA A 41 -3.32 -8.02 -7.54
CA ALA A 41 -4.52 -7.37 -8.04
C ALA A 41 -4.47 -5.87 -7.72
N VAL A 42 -4.63 -5.04 -8.74
CA VAL A 42 -4.63 -3.59 -8.54
C VAL A 42 -5.88 -3.19 -7.77
N VAL A 43 -5.69 -2.35 -6.74
CA VAL A 43 -6.78 -1.81 -5.94
C VAL A 43 -6.96 -0.35 -6.31
N ARG A 44 -8.17 -0.01 -6.72
CA ARG A 44 -8.47 1.34 -7.18
C ARG A 44 -8.39 2.31 -6.01
N ARG A 45 -7.94 3.53 -6.34
CA ARG A 45 -7.75 4.57 -5.32
C ARG A 45 -9.03 4.78 -4.49
N ALA A 46 -10.19 4.73 -5.12
CA ALA A 46 -11.46 4.95 -4.43
C ALA A 46 -11.72 3.92 -3.35
N GLU A 47 -11.01 2.78 -3.39
CA GLU A 47 -11.24 1.69 -2.44
C GLU A 47 -10.17 1.60 -1.36
N TRP A 48 -9.16 2.46 -1.40
CA TRP A 48 -8.03 2.33 -0.48
C TRP A 48 -8.44 2.47 0.99
N GLN A 49 -9.45 3.28 1.28
CA GLN A 49 -9.89 3.48 2.66
C GLN A 49 -10.66 2.28 3.19
N ALA A 50 -11.26 1.50 2.30
CA ALA A 50 -12.05 0.34 2.69
C ALA A 50 -11.31 -0.97 2.50
N ALA A 51 -10.22 -0.98 1.74
CA ALA A 51 -9.51 -2.21 1.42
C ALA A 51 -8.69 -2.66 2.62
N ALA A 52 -9.13 -3.71 3.26
CA ALA A 52 -8.48 -4.23 4.46
C ALA A 52 -7.24 -5.04 4.09
N LEU A 53 -6.20 -4.91 4.90
CA LEU A 53 -4.98 -5.68 4.76
C LEU A 53 -5.01 -6.85 5.72
N ALA A 54 -4.49 -7.99 5.28
CA ALA A 54 -4.47 -9.20 6.08
C ALA A 54 -3.04 -9.70 6.21
N ALA A 55 -2.81 -10.49 7.26
CA ALA A 55 -1.49 -11.09 7.45
C ALA A 55 -1.13 -11.94 6.23
N GLY A 56 0.10 -11.82 5.77
CA GLY A 56 0.59 -12.57 4.63
C GLY A 56 0.34 -11.92 3.29
N ASP A 57 -0.37 -10.79 3.25
CA ASP A 57 -0.59 -10.08 1.99
C ASP A 57 0.73 -9.60 1.41
N ASN A 58 0.77 -9.58 0.08
CA ASN A 58 1.90 -9.05 -0.66
C ASN A 58 1.44 -7.76 -1.32
N VAL A 59 1.87 -6.64 -0.77
CA VAL A 59 1.42 -5.32 -1.23
C VAL A 59 2.51 -4.69 -2.07
N GLU A 60 2.13 -4.19 -3.24
CA GLU A 60 3.04 -3.47 -4.11
C GLU A 60 2.59 -2.04 -4.27
N ILE A 61 3.48 -1.11 -3.97
CA ILE A 61 3.20 0.31 -4.12
C ILE A 61 4.11 0.83 -5.22
N VAL A 62 3.50 1.33 -6.28
CA VAL A 62 4.23 1.86 -7.43
C VAL A 62 4.06 3.37 -7.43
N ARG A 63 5.19 4.09 -7.30
CA ARG A 63 5.20 5.54 -7.33
C ARG A 63 5.84 6.00 -8.63
N PRO A 64 5.45 7.19 -9.10
CA PRO A 64 6.09 7.72 -10.32
C PRO A 64 7.57 7.95 -10.06
N PHE A 65 8.34 7.81 -11.13
CA PHE A 65 9.76 8.06 -11.07
C PHE A 65 10.01 9.52 -10.71
N GLN A 66 10.83 9.72 -9.70
CA GLN A 66 11.16 11.06 -9.22
C GLN A 66 12.52 11.48 -9.71
N GLY A 67 12.89 11.04 -10.87
CA GLY A 67 14.23 11.23 -11.38
C GLY A 67 14.68 12.67 -11.39
N GLY A 68 14.45 13.29 -10.44
CA GLY A 68 14.77 14.70 -10.31
C GLY A 68 16.04 15.06 -10.94
#